data_de0473de5af47f7f43a938ea8dc52aa7
#
_entry.id   de0473de5af47f7f43a938ea8dc52aa7
#
_cell.length_a   1.000
_cell.length_b   1.000
_cell.length_c   1.000
_cell.angle_alpha   90.00
_cell.angle_beta   90.00
_cell.angle_gamma   90.00
#
_symmetry.space_group_name_H-M   'P 1'
#
loop_
_entity.id
_entity.type
_entity.pdbx_description
1 polymer ?
#
loop_
_entity_poly.entity_id
_entity_poly.type
_entity_poly.pdbx_seq_one_letter_code
_entity_poly.pdbx_strand_id
1 'polypeptide(L)'
;MSSGPLAGIRVVDLTSVVMGPYCTQIMADMGADVVKVEPPEGDITRNVAVGPTPGMNGVFMNVNRGKRSVVLDLRTDDGREALRALVESADVFIHSMRGRAIAKLGFDYDAVTAINPRIVYTNCYGYSRRGPDADRPAYDDTIQAECGLPAVQKQLTGDATYVATIMADKVTGLTALYATMMALFHRERAGEGQEVEVSMFETMASFMLVEHANGAMFDPPLGPAIYPRTVAPNRRPYKTKDGYVAALIYNDKHWKAFIDAVQPAWNVPEFATLAMRAKQIDTVYGLVATTMLERTTDEWLTLLAELEIPASPINSLDDLFDSPQLNAVGMFETIDTPQGKVRFPGVPTWFSKTPGRVAGPAPELGADTADVLAELNPLGERQFGGVVDGVGGASHISLPGV
;
A
#
# COMPACT_ATOMS: atom_id res chain seq x y z
N MET A 1 -14.81 -13.32 19.19
CA MET A 1 -15.31 -12.28 18.25
C MET A 1 -14.13 -11.39 17.90
N SER A 2 -13.91 -11.10 16.64
CA SER A 2 -12.86 -10.17 16.21
C SER A 2 -13.10 -8.81 16.88
N SER A 3 -12.04 -8.22 17.40
CA SER A 3 -12.08 -6.89 17.99
C SER A 3 -11.49 -5.92 16.97
N GLY A 4 -12.21 -4.92 16.53
CA GLY A 4 -11.73 -3.95 15.57
C GLY A 4 -12.90 -3.13 15.02
N PRO A 5 -12.64 -2.00 14.35
CA PRO A 5 -13.70 -1.15 13.84
C PRO A 5 -14.52 -1.80 12.70
N LEU A 6 -13.98 -2.86 12.08
CA LEU A 6 -14.65 -3.61 11.01
C LEU A 6 -15.18 -4.97 11.48
N ALA A 7 -15.30 -5.19 12.80
CA ALA A 7 -15.90 -6.41 13.32
C ALA A 7 -17.33 -6.59 12.79
N GLY A 8 -17.62 -7.78 12.23
CA GLY A 8 -18.89 -8.11 11.59
C GLY A 8 -18.99 -7.78 10.10
N ILE A 9 -17.97 -7.16 9.51
CA ILE A 9 -17.87 -6.96 8.05
C ILE A 9 -17.23 -8.20 7.43
N ARG A 10 -17.90 -8.78 6.41
CA ARG A 10 -17.36 -9.88 5.60
C ARG A 10 -16.91 -9.38 4.23
N VAL A 11 -15.69 -9.73 3.86
CA VAL A 11 -15.07 -9.34 2.58
C VAL A 11 -14.77 -10.59 1.77
N VAL A 12 -15.27 -10.65 0.55
CA VAL A 12 -14.89 -11.63 -0.48
C VAL A 12 -13.81 -11.03 -1.36
N ASP A 13 -12.59 -11.54 -1.23
CA ASP A 13 -11.37 -10.99 -1.82
C ASP A 13 -10.88 -11.88 -2.99
N LEU A 14 -11.11 -11.43 -4.23
CA LEU A 14 -10.59 -12.03 -5.46
C LEU A 14 -9.39 -11.24 -6.01
N THR A 15 -8.72 -10.49 -5.16
CA THR A 15 -7.54 -9.73 -5.58
C THR A 15 -6.28 -10.59 -5.58
N SER A 16 -5.30 -10.18 -6.37
CA SER A 16 -3.99 -10.84 -6.43
C SER A 16 -2.86 -9.81 -6.46
N VAL A 17 -1.63 -10.28 -6.33
CA VAL A 17 -0.40 -9.49 -6.27
C VAL A 17 -0.31 -8.67 -4.97
N VAL A 18 -0.36 -7.33 -5.00
CA VAL A 18 -0.17 -6.51 -3.80
C VAL A 18 -1.27 -5.48 -3.60
N MET A 19 -1.67 -4.74 -4.62
CA MET A 19 -2.61 -3.61 -4.51
C MET A 19 -3.88 -3.96 -3.71
N GLY A 20 -4.66 -4.91 -4.20
CA GLY A 20 -5.90 -5.34 -3.54
C GLY A 20 -5.62 -6.14 -2.25
N PRO A 21 -4.69 -7.12 -2.25
CA PRO A 21 -4.36 -7.84 -1.02
C PRO A 21 -3.88 -6.95 0.13
N TYR A 22 -3.18 -5.84 -0.13
CA TYR A 22 -2.79 -4.88 0.90
C TYR A 22 -4.02 -4.13 1.48
N CYS A 23 -4.97 -3.74 0.62
CA CYS A 23 -6.25 -3.18 1.07
C CYS A 23 -6.97 -4.13 2.03
N THR A 24 -7.18 -5.37 1.60
CA THR A 24 -7.95 -6.36 2.36
C THR A 24 -7.21 -6.91 3.58
N GLN A 25 -5.87 -6.91 3.57
CA GLN A 25 -5.06 -7.23 4.75
C GLN A 25 -5.29 -6.18 5.86
N ILE A 26 -5.32 -4.88 5.52
CA ILE A 26 -5.63 -3.83 6.51
C ILE A 26 -7.05 -4.02 7.04
N MET A 27 -8.01 -4.39 6.19
CA MET A 27 -9.37 -4.69 6.64
C MET A 27 -9.40 -5.87 7.62
N ALA A 28 -8.63 -6.93 7.36
CA ALA A 28 -8.48 -8.07 8.29
C ALA A 28 -7.89 -7.64 9.63
N ASP A 29 -6.79 -6.88 9.64
CA ASP A 29 -6.18 -6.35 10.87
C ASP A 29 -7.12 -5.42 11.66
N MET A 30 -8.08 -4.80 10.96
CA MET A 30 -9.15 -3.98 11.57
C MET A 30 -10.39 -4.78 11.96
N GLY A 31 -10.34 -6.11 11.86
CA GLY A 31 -11.37 -7.02 12.38
C GLY A 31 -12.38 -7.55 11.37
N ALA A 32 -12.25 -7.26 10.08
CA ALA A 32 -13.10 -7.86 9.07
C ALA A 32 -12.80 -9.36 8.89
N ASP A 33 -13.84 -10.13 8.55
CA ASP A 33 -13.73 -11.51 8.09
C ASP A 33 -13.40 -11.51 6.59
N VAL A 34 -12.13 -11.69 6.23
CA VAL A 34 -11.67 -11.63 4.84
C VAL A 34 -11.48 -13.05 4.30
N VAL A 35 -12.32 -13.42 3.34
CA VAL A 35 -12.23 -14.69 2.60
C VAL A 35 -11.54 -14.43 1.27
N LYS A 36 -10.28 -14.84 1.17
CA LYS A 36 -9.48 -14.78 -0.06
C LYS A 36 -9.81 -15.97 -0.95
N VAL A 37 -10.41 -15.70 -2.09
CA VAL A 37 -10.71 -16.69 -3.11
C VAL A 37 -9.54 -16.79 -4.09
N GLU A 38 -8.93 -17.97 -4.16
CA GLU A 38 -7.78 -18.25 -5.00
C GLU A 38 -8.12 -19.32 -6.06
N PRO A 39 -7.53 -19.25 -7.28
CA PRO A 39 -7.58 -20.37 -8.20
C PRO A 39 -6.79 -21.57 -7.66
N PRO A 40 -6.91 -22.76 -8.24
CA PRO A 40 -6.13 -23.95 -7.82
C PRO A 40 -4.62 -23.74 -7.79
N GLU A 41 -4.10 -22.85 -8.65
CA GLU A 41 -2.68 -22.50 -8.74
C GLU A 41 -2.24 -21.51 -7.65
N GLY A 42 -3.19 -20.90 -6.92
CA GLY A 42 -2.97 -19.87 -5.92
C GLY A 42 -2.64 -18.49 -6.50
N ASP A 43 -2.49 -17.52 -5.60
CA ASP A 43 -2.02 -16.18 -5.93
C ASP A 43 -0.56 -16.24 -6.41
N ILE A 44 -0.24 -15.52 -7.49
CA ILE A 44 1.12 -15.48 -8.06
C ILE A 44 2.17 -15.04 -7.03
N THR A 45 1.80 -14.20 -6.06
CA THR A 45 2.73 -13.76 -5.01
C THR A 45 3.20 -14.89 -4.10
N ARG A 46 2.51 -16.03 -4.08
CA ARG A 46 3.01 -17.21 -3.36
C ARG A 46 4.37 -17.69 -3.89
N ASN A 47 4.70 -17.36 -5.15
CA ASN A 47 5.88 -17.85 -5.85
C ASN A 47 6.92 -16.76 -6.20
N VAL A 48 6.78 -15.52 -5.76
CA VAL A 48 7.70 -14.41 -6.13
C VAL A 48 9.01 -14.39 -5.34
N ALA A 49 9.08 -15.11 -4.23
CA ALA A 49 10.26 -15.17 -3.39
C ALA A 49 10.34 -16.50 -2.62
N VAL A 50 11.50 -16.82 -2.08
CA VAL A 50 11.69 -17.96 -1.19
C VAL A 50 11.10 -17.65 0.20
N GLY A 51 10.42 -18.62 0.79
CA GLY A 51 9.89 -18.56 2.14
C GLY A 51 10.24 -19.82 2.94
N PRO A 52 9.84 -19.89 4.21
CA PRO A 52 10.10 -21.05 5.08
C PRO A 52 9.40 -22.32 4.57
N THR A 53 8.25 -22.18 3.93
CA THR A 53 7.54 -23.25 3.23
C THR A 53 7.08 -22.79 1.84
N PRO A 54 6.81 -23.68 0.88
CA PRO A 54 6.33 -23.31 -0.45
C PRO A 54 5.10 -22.39 -0.37
N GLY A 55 5.10 -21.30 -1.12
CA GLY A 55 3.99 -20.36 -1.17
C GLY A 55 3.88 -19.38 0.01
N MET A 56 4.77 -19.46 0.99
CA MET A 56 4.73 -18.67 2.23
C MET A 56 5.95 -17.74 2.36
N ASN A 57 6.21 -16.93 1.33
CA ASN A 57 7.26 -15.92 1.39
C ASN A 57 6.80 -14.63 2.10
N GLY A 58 7.76 -13.78 2.46
CA GLY A 58 7.49 -12.58 3.24
C GLY A 58 6.52 -11.58 2.57
N VAL A 59 6.50 -11.47 1.24
CA VAL A 59 5.56 -10.60 0.52
C VAL A 59 4.14 -11.12 0.68
N PHE A 60 3.92 -12.40 0.34
CA PHE A 60 2.60 -13.02 0.48
C PHE A 60 2.09 -12.95 1.92
N MET A 61 2.95 -13.33 2.88
CA MET A 61 2.59 -13.34 4.30
C MET A 61 2.18 -11.97 4.82
N ASN A 62 2.89 -10.91 4.42
CA ASN A 62 2.58 -9.54 4.86
C ASN A 62 1.24 -9.02 4.34
N VAL A 63 0.89 -9.28 3.07
CA VAL A 63 -0.33 -8.73 2.47
C VAL A 63 -1.54 -9.65 2.55
N ASN A 64 -1.37 -10.87 3.14
CA ASN A 64 -2.48 -11.84 3.28
C ASN A 64 -2.66 -12.36 4.71
N ARG A 65 -1.93 -11.84 5.69
CA ARG A 65 -2.12 -12.21 7.09
C ARG A 65 -3.54 -11.95 7.56
N GLY A 66 -4.03 -12.81 8.44
CA GLY A 66 -5.37 -12.69 9.04
C GLY A 66 -6.54 -12.99 8.10
N LYS A 67 -6.28 -13.41 6.86
CA LYS A 67 -7.31 -13.85 5.91
C LYS A 67 -7.57 -15.35 6.03
N ARG A 68 -8.69 -15.79 5.46
CA ARG A 68 -9.00 -17.20 5.22
C ARG A 68 -8.84 -17.51 3.73
N SER A 69 -8.14 -18.58 3.36
CA SER A 69 -7.92 -18.97 1.97
C SER A 69 -8.91 -20.06 1.53
N VAL A 70 -9.62 -19.77 0.47
CA VAL A 70 -10.55 -20.70 -0.18
C VAL A 70 -10.14 -20.90 -1.64
N VAL A 71 -9.95 -22.14 -2.06
CA VAL A 71 -9.65 -22.49 -3.46
C VAL A 71 -10.95 -22.76 -4.20
N LEU A 72 -11.24 -21.95 -5.24
CA LEU A 72 -12.36 -22.14 -6.13
C LEU A 72 -11.90 -22.10 -7.59
N ASP A 73 -12.14 -23.18 -8.34
CA ASP A 73 -11.98 -23.14 -9.79
C ASP A 73 -13.22 -22.50 -10.44
N LEU A 74 -13.16 -21.20 -10.71
CA LEU A 74 -14.25 -20.46 -11.31
C LEU A 74 -14.55 -20.82 -12.78
N ARG A 75 -13.77 -21.71 -13.37
CA ARG A 75 -14.06 -22.31 -14.69
C ARG A 75 -15.15 -23.37 -14.58
N THR A 76 -15.37 -23.95 -13.41
CA THR A 76 -16.39 -24.96 -13.11
C THR A 76 -17.68 -24.31 -12.62
N ASP A 77 -18.81 -25.00 -12.77
CA ASP A 77 -20.10 -24.56 -12.26
C ASP A 77 -20.12 -24.57 -10.72
N ASP A 78 -19.55 -25.61 -10.11
CA ASP A 78 -19.47 -25.74 -8.64
C ASP A 78 -18.67 -24.61 -8.02
N GLY A 79 -17.53 -24.23 -8.59
CA GLY A 79 -16.73 -23.11 -8.11
C GLY A 79 -17.48 -21.78 -8.22
N ARG A 80 -18.21 -21.56 -9.30
CA ARG A 80 -19.06 -20.37 -9.46
C ARG A 80 -20.23 -20.36 -8.50
N GLU A 81 -20.87 -21.51 -8.23
CA GLU A 81 -21.96 -21.60 -7.24
C GLU A 81 -21.45 -21.32 -5.82
N ALA A 82 -20.29 -21.84 -5.45
CA ALA A 82 -19.66 -21.53 -4.17
C ALA A 82 -19.35 -20.02 -4.03
N LEU A 83 -18.87 -19.37 -5.10
CA LEU A 83 -18.66 -17.92 -5.09
C LEU A 83 -19.98 -17.14 -4.98
N ARG A 84 -21.06 -17.58 -5.63
CA ARG A 84 -22.39 -16.97 -5.46
C ARG A 84 -22.86 -17.03 -4.00
N ALA A 85 -22.68 -18.16 -3.35
CA ALA A 85 -23.04 -18.35 -1.95
C ALA A 85 -22.21 -17.42 -1.02
N LEU A 86 -20.93 -17.20 -1.32
CA LEU A 86 -20.10 -16.22 -0.61
C LEU A 86 -20.66 -14.80 -0.77
N VAL A 87 -21.02 -14.39 -1.99
CA VAL A 87 -21.57 -13.07 -2.31
C VAL A 87 -22.87 -12.78 -1.56
N GLU A 88 -23.73 -13.77 -1.36
CA GLU A 88 -25.00 -13.62 -0.63
C GLU A 88 -24.80 -13.08 0.78
N SER A 89 -23.71 -13.49 1.45
CA SER A 89 -23.41 -13.12 2.83
C SER A 89 -22.33 -12.03 2.98
N ALA A 90 -21.80 -11.51 1.87
CA ALA A 90 -20.71 -10.54 1.88
C ALA A 90 -21.20 -9.10 2.04
N ASP A 91 -20.40 -8.30 2.72
CA ASP A 91 -20.55 -6.85 2.75
C ASP A 91 -19.77 -6.16 1.63
N VAL A 92 -18.61 -6.73 1.29
CA VAL A 92 -17.70 -6.24 0.26
C VAL A 92 -17.32 -7.37 -0.66
N PHE A 93 -17.40 -7.13 -1.96
CA PHE A 93 -16.78 -7.93 -3.00
C PHE A 93 -15.68 -7.11 -3.67
N ILE A 94 -14.44 -7.56 -3.59
CA ILE A 94 -13.30 -6.83 -4.14
C ILE A 94 -12.48 -7.73 -5.07
N HIS A 95 -12.11 -7.21 -6.24
CA HIS A 95 -11.29 -7.97 -7.20
C HIS A 95 -10.31 -7.07 -7.98
N SER A 96 -9.26 -7.70 -8.53
CA SER A 96 -8.29 -7.08 -9.43
C SER A 96 -8.30 -7.67 -10.85
N MET A 97 -9.33 -8.43 -11.20
CA MET A 97 -9.50 -9.02 -12.52
C MET A 97 -9.94 -7.96 -13.52
N ARG A 98 -9.47 -8.03 -14.78
CA ARG A 98 -9.95 -7.15 -15.86
C ARG A 98 -11.46 -7.26 -16.04
N GLY A 99 -12.13 -6.15 -16.36
CA GLY A 99 -13.58 -6.08 -16.46
C GLY A 99 -14.20 -7.15 -17.34
N ARG A 100 -13.58 -7.45 -18.52
CA ARG A 100 -14.03 -8.53 -19.40
C ARG A 100 -13.88 -9.94 -18.79
N ALA A 101 -12.86 -10.13 -17.95
CA ALA A 101 -12.62 -11.44 -17.35
C ALA A 101 -13.64 -11.75 -16.26
N ILE A 102 -13.89 -10.80 -15.36
CA ILE A 102 -14.88 -10.97 -14.28
C ILE A 102 -16.30 -11.07 -14.84
N ALA A 103 -16.64 -10.29 -15.89
CA ALA A 103 -17.94 -10.39 -16.57
C ALA A 103 -18.16 -11.76 -17.23
N LYS A 104 -17.11 -12.32 -17.88
CA LYS A 104 -17.18 -13.66 -18.46
C LYS A 104 -17.43 -14.75 -17.42
N LEU A 105 -17.00 -14.55 -16.19
CA LEU A 105 -17.28 -15.45 -15.06
C LEU A 105 -18.67 -15.28 -14.47
N GLY A 106 -19.40 -14.21 -14.84
CA GLY A 106 -20.74 -13.89 -14.34
C GLY A 106 -20.73 -13.21 -12.96
N PHE A 107 -19.66 -12.43 -12.67
CA PHE A 107 -19.47 -11.70 -11.42
C PHE A 107 -19.11 -10.23 -11.64
N ASP A 108 -19.61 -9.62 -12.71
CA ASP A 108 -19.61 -8.16 -12.85
C ASP A 108 -20.54 -7.50 -11.83
N TYR A 109 -20.53 -6.18 -11.78
CA TYR A 109 -21.32 -5.42 -10.81
C TYR A 109 -22.80 -5.75 -10.87
N ASP A 110 -23.39 -5.79 -12.07
CA ASP A 110 -24.82 -6.04 -12.27
C ASP A 110 -25.19 -7.45 -11.78
N ALA A 111 -24.40 -8.46 -12.11
CA ALA A 111 -24.62 -9.82 -11.67
C ALA A 111 -24.49 -9.99 -10.16
N VAL A 112 -23.48 -9.39 -9.55
CA VAL A 112 -23.24 -9.46 -8.10
C VAL A 112 -24.30 -8.68 -7.32
N THR A 113 -24.71 -7.51 -7.81
CA THR A 113 -25.79 -6.70 -7.19
C THR A 113 -27.15 -7.38 -7.28
N ALA A 114 -27.41 -8.15 -8.35
CA ALA A 114 -28.63 -8.95 -8.45
C ALA A 114 -28.70 -10.05 -7.37
N ILE A 115 -27.55 -10.57 -6.90
CA ILE A 115 -27.47 -11.52 -5.78
C ILE A 115 -27.61 -10.78 -4.45
N ASN A 116 -26.86 -9.69 -4.26
CA ASN A 116 -26.81 -8.94 -3.02
C ASN A 116 -26.86 -7.42 -3.28
N PRO A 117 -28.03 -6.78 -3.24
CA PRO A 117 -28.16 -5.35 -3.53
C PRO A 117 -27.47 -4.41 -2.53
N ARG A 118 -27.05 -4.93 -1.37
CA ARG A 118 -26.36 -4.15 -0.34
C ARG A 118 -24.84 -4.21 -0.46
N ILE A 119 -24.30 -4.97 -1.40
CA ILE A 119 -22.87 -5.20 -1.51
C ILE A 119 -22.11 -3.93 -1.94
N VAL A 120 -20.98 -3.68 -1.34
CA VAL A 120 -19.99 -2.74 -1.87
C VAL A 120 -19.08 -3.51 -2.82
N TYR A 121 -19.14 -3.16 -4.09
CA TYR A 121 -18.38 -3.83 -5.15
C TYR A 121 -17.17 -2.98 -5.54
N THR A 122 -15.97 -3.41 -5.16
CA THR A 122 -14.74 -2.65 -5.39
C THR A 122 -13.90 -3.27 -6.52
N ASN A 123 -13.69 -2.50 -7.57
CA ASN A 123 -12.81 -2.84 -8.69
C ASN A 123 -11.42 -2.23 -8.49
N CYS A 124 -10.37 -3.04 -8.57
CA CYS A 124 -8.98 -2.60 -8.54
C CYS A 124 -8.34 -2.84 -9.91
N TYR A 125 -8.20 -1.78 -10.72
CA TYR A 125 -7.73 -1.86 -12.10
C TYR A 125 -6.39 -1.15 -12.32
N GLY A 126 -5.70 -1.48 -13.41
CA GLY A 126 -4.55 -0.70 -13.87
C GLY A 126 -4.96 0.68 -14.40
N TYR A 127 -6.03 0.71 -15.18
CA TYR A 127 -6.59 1.92 -15.81
C TYR A 127 -8.11 1.93 -15.64
N SER A 128 -8.71 3.13 -15.58
CA SER A 128 -10.15 3.29 -15.48
C SER A 128 -10.85 2.70 -16.72
N ARG A 129 -11.96 1.99 -16.47
CA ARG A 129 -12.82 1.46 -17.54
C ARG A 129 -13.47 2.55 -18.41
N ARG A 130 -13.45 3.80 -17.94
CA ARG A 130 -14.01 4.95 -18.64
C ARG A 130 -13.04 5.56 -19.65
N GLY A 131 -11.78 5.10 -19.64
CA GLY A 131 -10.72 5.59 -20.53
C GLY A 131 -10.41 4.63 -21.69
N PRO A 132 -9.61 5.08 -22.66
CA PRO A 132 -9.22 4.27 -23.82
C PRO A 132 -8.34 3.06 -23.46
N ASP A 133 -7.67 3.09 -22.31
CA ASP A 133 -6.71 2.08 -21.87
C ASP A 133 -7.30 1.02 -20.92
N ALA A 134 -8.62 0.93 -20.82
CA ALA A 134 -9.36 0.08 -19.88
C ALA A 134 -8.90 -1.38 -19.82
N ASP A 135 -8.41 -1.95 -20.92
CA ASP A 135 -7.99 -3.35 -21.01
C ASP A 135 -6.46 -3.52 -21.04
N ARG A 136 -5.68 -2.44 -20.92
CA ARG A 136 -4.21 -2.52 -20.90
C ARG A 136 -3.72 -3.27 -19.66
N PRO A 137 -2.70 -4.14 -19.82
CA PRO A 137 -2.02 -4.74 -18.67
C PRO A 137 -1.24 -3.67 -17.91
N ALA A 138 -1.25 -3.76 -16.57
CA ALA A 138 -0.53 -2.85 -15.69
C ALA A 138 0.10 -3.62 -14.53
N TYR A 139 1.28 -3.17 -14.14
CA TYR A 139 1.98 -3.52 -12.92
C TYR A 139 2.63 -2.25 -12.35
N ASP A 140 3.09 -2.31 -11.11
CA ASP A 140 3.67 -1.19 -10.38
C ASP A 140 4.66 -0.37 -11.22
N ASP A 141 5.69 -0.99 -11.78
CA ASP A 141 6.75 -0.32 -12.56
C ASP A 141 6.21 0.42 -13.77
N THR A 142 5.26 -0.19 -14.48
CA THR A 142 4.67 0.45 -15.68
C THR A 142 3.83 1.65 -15.31
N ILE A 143 3.13 1.61 -14.19
CA ILE A 143 2.35 2.74 -13.68
C ILE A 143 3.26 3.83 -13.10
N GLN A 144 4.33 3.47 -12.38
CA GLN A 144 5.34 4.46 -11.97
C GLN A 144 5.89 5.23 -13.18
N ALA A 145 6.20 4.50 -14.28
CA ALA A 145 6.70 5.12 -15.51
C ALA A 145 5.69 6.09 -16.11
N GLU A 146 4.44 5.68 -16.22
CA GLU A 146 3.38 6.42 -16.92
C GLU A 146 2.88 7.64 -16.12
N CYS A 147 2.87 7.57 -14.79
CA CYS A 147 2.50 8.71 -13.93
C CYS A 147 3.60 9.79 -13.82
N GLY A 148 4.73 9.63 -14.50
CA GLY A 148 5.82 10.62 -14.57
C GLY A 148 6.86 10.54 -13.44
N LEU A 149 6.75 9.56 -12.53
CA LEU A 149 7.63 9.45 -11.38
C LEU A 149 9.12 9.27 -11.77
N PRO A 150 9.51 8.37 -12.71
CA PRO A 150 10.90 8.27 -13.17
C PRO A 150 11.40 9.52 -13.88
N ALA A 151 10.52 10.31 -14.53
CA ALA A 151 10.91 11.57 -15.14
C ALA A 151 11.25 12.64 -14.08
N VAL A 152 10.51 12.66 -12.98
CA VAL A 152 10.82 13.51 -11.81
C VAL A 152 12.12 13.05 -11.15
N GLN A 153 12.33 11.75 -10.96
CA GLN A 153 13.57 11.18 -10.42
C GLN A 153 14.78 11.57 -11.30
N LYS A 154 14.64 11.53 -12.63
CA LYS A 154 15.70 11.94 -13.55
C LYS A 154 16.15 13.38 -13.34
N GLN A 155 15.24 14.30 -13.03
CA GLN A 155 15.62 15.70 -12.73
C GLN A 155 16.47 15.80 -11.48
N LEU A 156 16.29 14.91 -10.51
CA LEU A 156 17.03 14.88 -9.25
C LEU A 156 18.35 14.13 -9.35
N THR A 157 18.39 12.99 -10.07
CA THR A 157 19.53 12.05 -10.05
C THR A 157 20.35 12.05 -11.35
N GLY A 158 19.80 12.59 -12.43
CA GLY A 158 20.39 12.52 -13.78
C GLY A 158 19.84 11.37 -14.63
N ASP A 159 19.35 10.28 -14.01
CA ASP A 159 18.84 9.11 -14.69
C ASP A 159 17.37 8.80 -14.30
N ALA A 160 16.61 8.26 -15.25
CA ALA A 160 15.26 7.80 -14.98
C ALA A 160 15.30 6.50 -14.15
N THR A 161 14.82 6.58 -12.92
CA THR A 161 14.82 5.45 -11.98
C THR A 161 13.45 5.29 -11.33
N TYR A 162 13.05 4.04 -11.06
CA TYR A 162 11.93 3.78 -10.19
C TYR A 162 12.26 4.12 -8.74
N VAL A 163 11.25 4.40 -7.94
CA VAL A 163 11.41 4.38 -6.49
C VAL A 163 11.60 2.93 -6.05
N ALA A 164 12.58 2.68 -5.19
CA ALA A 164 12.94 1.34 -4.74
C ALA A 164 11.90 0.74 -3.77
N THR A 165 10.63 0.82 -4.15
CA THR A 165 9.48 0.21 -3.44
C THR A 165 8.30 0.14 -4.40
N ILE A 166 7.42 -0.83 -4.23
CA ILE A 166 6.17 -0.99 -5.01
C ILE A 166 5.16 0.12 -4.62
N MET A 167 5.45 1.33 -5.08
CA MET A 167 4.74 2.53 -4.64
C MET A 167 3.32 2.60 -5.22
N ALA A 168 3.16 2.29 -6.51
CA ALA A 168 1.87 2.38 -7.17
C ALA A 168 0.87 1.38 -6.58
N ASP A 169 1.30 0.15 -6.33
CA ASP A 169 0.48 -0.86 -5.64
C ASP A 169 0.04 -0.40 -4.26
N LYS A 170 0.97 0.10 -3.43
CA LYS A 170 0.65 0.50 -2.05
C LYS A 170 -0.24 1.73 -1.99
N VAL A 171 0.02 2.75 -2.78
CA VAL A 171 -0.81 3.97 -2.82
C VAL A 171 -2.21 3.64 -3.30
N THR A 172 -2.33 2.81 -4.36
CA THR A 172 -3.63 2.39 -4.89
C THR A 172 -4.36 1.47 -3.92
N GLY A 173 -3.66 0.58 -3.22
CA GLY A 173 -4.24 -0.26 -2.18
C GLY A 173 -4.83 0.55 -1.01
N LEU A 174 -4.14 1.60 -0.56
CA LEU A 174 -4.68 2.54 0.43
C LEU A 174 -5.88 3.32 -0.13
N THR A 175 -5.84 3.70 -1.41
CA THR A 175 -6.98 4.36 -2.08
C THR A 175 -8.18 3.43 -2.14
N ALA A 176 -7.99 2.17 -2.50
CA ALA A 176 -9.06 1.16 -2.49
C ALA A 176 -9.65 0.98 -1.08
N LEU A 177 -8.80 0.98 -0.05
CA LEU A 177 -9.25 0.90 1.33
C LEU A 177 -10.19 2.06 1.68
N TYR A 178 -9.74 3.32 1.57
CA TYR A 178 -10.59 4.44 1.99
C TYR A 178 -11.84 4.60 1.11
N ALA A 179 -11.76 4.31 -0.19
CA ALA A 179 -12.91 4.36 -1.08
C ALA A 179 -13.97 3.30 -0.71
N THR A 180 -13.54 2.07 -0.41
CA THR A 180 -14.42 1.01 0.10
C THR A 180 -15.03 1.40 1.44
N MET A 181 -14.26 1.99 2.36
CA MET A 181 -14.79 2.47 3.66
C MET A 181 -15.83 3.59 3.47
N MET A 182 -15.63 4.52 2.56
CA MET A 182 -16.61 5.56 2.22
C MET A 182 -17.89 4.95 1.65
N ALA A 183 -17.77 3.92 0.81
CA ALA A 183 -18.94 3.21 0.27
C ALA A 183 -19.70 2.42 1.35
N LEU A 184 -18.99 1.77 2.28
CA LEU A 184 -19.61 1.13 3.44
C LEU A 184 -20.32 2.16 4.32
N PHE A 185 -19.71 3.30 4.58
CA PHE A 185 -20.34 4.38 5.35
C PHE A 185 -21.58 4.94 4.65
N HIS A 186 -21.56 5.08 3.31
CA HIS A 186 -22.74 5.44 2.52
C HIS A 186 -23.83 4.38 2.69
N ARG A 187 -23.49 3.10 2.54
CA ARG A 187 -24.43 1.99 2.70
C ARG A 187 -25.14 1.99 4.06
N GLU A 188 -24.41 2.25 5.14
CA GLU A 188 -25.01 2.32 6.48
C GLU A 188 -26.04 3.45 6.62
N ARG A 189 -25.95 4.49 5.82
CA ARG A 189 -26.87 5.64 5.83
C ARG A 189 -28.00 5.53 4.80
N ALA A 190 -27.71 5.01 3.62
CA ALA A 190 -28.63 4.94 2.49
C ALA A 190 -29.35 3.59 2.38
N GLY A 191 -28.81 2.53 3.00
CA GLY A 191 -29.34 1.18 2.95
C GLY A 191 -28.96 0.38 1.70
N GLU A 192 -28.22 0.96 0.76
CA GLU A 192 -27.83 0.36 -0.53
C GLU A 192 -26.31 0.38 -0.74
N GLY A 193 -25.78 -0.67 -1.40
CA GLY A 193 -24.39 -0.74 -1.83
C GLY A 193 -24.14 0.08 -3.09
N GLN A 194 -22.87 0.04 -3.55
CA GLN A 194 -22.48 0.71 -4.79
C GLN A 194 -21.24 0.10 -5.41
N GLU A 195 -21.01 0.37 -6.69
CA GLU A 195 -19.74 0.09 -7.34
C GLU A 195 -18.71 1.19 -7.00
N VAL A 196 -17.48 0.73 -6.73
CA VAL A 196 -16.31 1.58 -6.49
C VAL A 196 -15.23 1.14 -7.48
N GLU A 197 -14.82 2.02 -8.37
CA GLU A 197 -13.71 1.79 -9.28
C GLU A 197 -12.46 2.53 -8.79
N VAL A 198 -11.36 1.80 -8.58
CA VAL A 198 -10.06 2.35 -8.20
C VAL A 198 -9.03 1.88 -9.22
N SER A 199 -8.39 2.81 -9.89
CA SER A 199 -7.40 2.54 -10.94
C SER A 199 -6.03 3.07 -10.57
N MET A 200 -4.98 2.30 -10.87
CA MET A 200 -3.61 2.63 -10.46
C MET A 200 -3.11 3.91 -11.15
N PHE A 201 -3.34 4.04 -12.46
CA PHE A 201 -2.82 5.17 -13.21
C PHE A 201 -3.43 6.50 -12.75
N GLU A 202 -4.76 6.58 -12.67
CA GLU A 202 -5.44 7.79 -12.23
C GLU A 202 -5.14 8.12 -10.76
N THR A 203 -5.03 7.11 -9.91
CA THR A 203 -4.61 7.28 -8.51
C THR A 203 -3.21 7.86 -8.43
N MET A 204 -2.25 7.28 -9.16
CA MET A 204 -0.86 7.76 -9.14
C MET A 204 -0.69 9.10 -9.84
N ALA A 205 -1.43 9.38 -10.92
CA ALA A 205 -1.46 10.69 -11.53
C ALA A 205 -1.97 11.76 -10.55
N SER A 206 -3.06 11.47 -9.86
CA SER A 206 -3.58 12.36 -8.81
C SER A 206 -2.57 12.56 -7.68
N PHE A 207 -1.92 11.49 -7.21
CA PHE A 207 -0.90 11.54 -6.17
C PHE A 207 0.29 12.41 -6.57
N MET A 208 0.82 12.24 -7.78
CA MET A 208 1.95 13.01 -8.29
C MET A 208 1.60 14.48 -8.54
N LEU A 209 0.39 14.77 -8.95
CA LEU A 209 -0.05 16.12 -9.28
C LEU A 209 -0.47 16.96 -8.07
N VAL A 210 -0.49 16.42 -6.85
CA VAL A 210 -0.79 17.21 -5.64
C VAL A 210 0.12 18.44 -5.55
N GLU A 211 1.43 18.26 -5.73
CA GLU A 211 2.39 19.37 -5.74
C GLU A 211 2.94 19.69 -7.14
N HIS A 212 3.03 18.68 -8.01
CA HIS A 212 3.63 18.87 -9.34
C HIS A 212 2.69 19.52 -10.35
N ALA A 213 1.39 19.59 -10.13
CA ALA A 213 0.50 20.38 -10.98
C ALA A 213 0.94 21.86 -11.03
N ASN A 214 1.38 22.40 -9.89
CA ASN A 214 2.04 23.69 -9.72
C ASN A 214 1.56 24.78 -10.71
N GLY A 215 2.46 25.34 -11.55
CA GLY A 215 2.13 26.38 -12.51
C GLY A 215 1.24 25.95 -13.68
N ALA A 216 1.22 24.64 -13.98
CA ALA A 216 0.41 24.12 -15.08
C ALA A 216 -1.09 24.03 -14.77
N MET A 217 -1.49 24.11 -13.49
CA MET A 217 -2.90 24.05 -13.08
C MET A 217 -3.69 25.34 -13.38
N PHE A 218 -3.02 26.43 -13.73
CA PHE A 218 -3.66 27.71 -14.04
C PHE A 218 -4.01 27.81 -15.52
N ASP A 219 -5.00 28.64 -15.84
CA ASP A 219 -5.37 28.99 -17.24
C ASP A 219 -5.33 30.51 -17.44
N PRO A 220 -4.41 31.08 -18.25
CA PRO A 220 -3.30 30.36 -18.93
C PRO A 220 -2.26 29.82 -17.90
N PRO A 221 -1.48 28.79 -18.26
CA PRO A 221 -0.45 28.24 -17.39
C PRO A 221 0.60 29.27 -16.96
N LEU A 222 0.95 29.30 -15.68
CA LEU A 222 1.99 30.18 -15.11
C LEU A 222 3.39 29.53 -15.14
N GLY A 223 3.49 28.25 -15.46
CA GLY A 223 4.73 27.50 -15.53
C GLY A 223 4.51 26.00 -15.76
N PRO A 224 5.59 25.20 -15.76
CA PRO A 224 5.50 23.75 -15.98
C PRO A 224 4.87 23.00 -14.80
N ALA A 225 4.43 21.76 -15.08
CA ALA A 225 3.96 20.81 -14.09
C ALA A 225 5.15 20.20 -13.32
N ILE A 226 5.75 21.01 -12.47
CA ILE A 226 6.83 20.59 -11.57
C ILE A 226 6.90 21.49 -10.34
N TYR A 227 7.13 20.89 -9.17
CA TYR A 227 7.42 21.67 -7.96
C TYR A 227 8.93 21.81 -7.78
N PRO A 228 9.51 22.98 -8.01
CA PRO A 228 10.98 23.15 -8.15
C PRO A 228 11.77 22.69 -6.92
N ARG A 229 11.20 22.85 -5.71
CA ARG A 229 11.88 22.45 -4.47
C ARG A 229 12.16 20.96 -4.40
N THR A 230 11.22 20.11 -4.87
CA THR A 230 11.36 18.64 -4.75
C THR A 230 12.40 18.08 -5.71
N VAL A 231 12.67 18.78 -6.81
CA VAL A 231 13.65 18.38 -7.82
C VAL A 231 14.97 19.15 -7.73
N ALA A 232 15.16 19.98 -6.69
CA ALA A 232 16.42 20.68 -6.48
C ALA A 232 17.57 19.69 -6.24
N PRO A 233 18.66 19.70 -7.03
CA PRO A 233 19.75 18.71 -6.96
C PRO A 233 20.39 18.57 -5.58
N ASN A 234 20.44 19.66 -4.81
CA ASN A 234 20.97 19.69 -3.45
C ASN A 234 19.94 19.32 -2.36
N ARG A 235 18.69 19.01 -2.73
CA ARG A 235 17.69 18.50 -1.79
C ARG A 235 17.90 17.01 -1.55
N ARG A 236 18.80 16.70 -0.63
CA ARG A 236 19.20 15.34 -0.23
C ARG A 236 19.67 15.34 1.21
N PRO A 237 19.79 14.17 1.86
CA PRO A 237 20.48 14.10 3.15
C PRO A 237 21.87 14.74 3.06
N TYR A 238 22.21 15.52 4.05
CA TYR A 238 23.51 16.22 4.09
C TYR A 238 24.60 15.26 4.56
N LYS A 239 25.74 15.28 3.87
CA LYS A 239 26.94 14.58 4.32
C LYS A 239 27.53 15.33 5.52
N THR A 240 27.94 14.57 6.53
CA THR A 240 28.65 15.03 7.74
C THR A 240 30.10 14.55 7.71
N LYS A 241 30.87 14.77 8.76
CA LYS A 241 32.23 14.24 8.87
C LYS A 241 32.30 12.72 8.81
N ASP A 242 31.28 12.02 9.32
CA ASP A 242 31.31 10.58 9.57
C ASP A 242 30.09 9.83 9.00
N GLY A 243 29.14 10.52 8.34
CA GLY A 243 27.95 9.89 7.81
C GLY A 243 27.03 10.86 7.10
N TYR A 244 25.73 10.79 7.43
CA TYR A 244 24.69 11.61 6.84
C TYR A 244 23.64 12.01 7.88
N VAL A 245 23.09 13.21 7.72
CA VAL A 245 21.95 13.71 8.49
C VAL A 245 20.87 14.24 7.57
N ALA A 246 19.60 13.87 7.81
CA ALA A 246 18.46 14.57 7.26
C ALA A 246 18.13 15.75 8.19
N ALA A 247 18.10 16.98 7.66
CA ALA A 247 17.75 18.17 8.42
C ALA A 247 16.91 19.10 7.56
N LEU A 248 15.89 19.73 8.17
CA LEU A 248 14.98 20.64 7.47
C LEU A 248 14.92 21.98 8.18
N ILE A 249 15.79 22.91 7.75
CA ILE A 249 15.83 24.30 8.21
C ILE A 249 14.79 25.07 7.37
N TYR A 250 13.49 24.88 7.67
CA TYR A 250 12.41 25.22 6.76
C TYR A 250 11.91 26.66 6.92
N ASN A 251 11.39 27.01 8.08
CA ASN A 251 10.78 28.30 8.33
C ASN A 251 11.79 29.36 8.79
N ASP A 252 11.34 30.62 8.96
CA ASP A 252 12.21 31.72 9.33
C ASP A 252 12.70 31.60 10.79
N LYS A 253 11.93 30.97 11.71
CA LYS A 253 12.38 30.65 13.07
C LYS A 253 13.57 29.69 13.04
N HIS A 254 13.45 28.57 12.32
CA HIS A 254 14.52 27.59 12.18
C HIS A 254 15.76 28.19 11.50
N TRP A 255 15.55 29.00 10.45
CA TRP A 255 16.62 29.66 9.74
C TRP A 255 17.38 30.58 10.68
N LYS A 256 16.69 31.48 11.39
CA LYS A 256 17.31 32.38 12.35
C LYS A 256 18.08 31.64 13.44
N ALA A 257 17.49 30.61 14.04
CA ALA A 257 18.12 29.83 15.09
C ALA A 257 19.42 29.13 14.58
N PHE A 258 19.37 28.55 13.37
CA PHE A 258 20.54 27.93 12.75
C PHE A 258 21.64 28.95 12.46
N ILE A 259 21.32 30.09 11.86
CA ILE A 259 22.28 31.15 11.54
C ILE A 259 22.91 31.74 12.80
N ASP A 260 22.15 32.00 13.86
CA ASP A 260 22.64 32.54 15.12
C ASP A 260 23.62 31.56 15.82
N ALA A 261 23.32 30.25 15.74
CA ALA A 261 24.15 29.21 16.39
C ALA A 261 25.41 28.85 15.61
N VAL A 262 25.33 28.85 14.29
CA VAL A 262 26.40 28.35 13.41
C VAL A 262 27.23 29.49 12.85
N GLN A 263 26.65 30.66 12.63
CA GLN A 263 27.28 31.88 12.06
C GLN A 263 28.05 31.62 10.76
N PRO A 264 27.45 30.96 9.76
CA PRO A 264 28.15 30.60 8.55
C PRO A 264 28.53 31.85 7.74
N ALA A 265 29.74 31.90 7.21
CA ALA A 265 30.27 33.06 6.47
C ALA A 265 29.46 33.39 5.19
N TRP A 266 28.71 32.42 4.63
CA TRP A 266 27.91 32.60 3.43
C TRP A 266 26.51 33.19 3.69
N ASN A 267 26.14 33.46 4.96
CA ASN A 267 24.82 34.04 5.24
C ASN A 267 24.76 35.49 4.74
N VAL A 268 23.75 35.81 3.95
CA VAL A 268 23.52 37.12 3.35
C VAL A 268 22.05 37.53 3.52
N PRO A 269 21.73 38.88 3.50
CA PRO A 269 20.35 39.32 3.64
C PRO A 269 19.34 38.73 2.66
N GLU A 270 19.79 38.31 1.49
CA GLU A 270 19.00 37.66 0.43
C GLU A 270 18.41 36.31 0.85
N PHE A 271 18.84 35.74 1.98
CA PHE A 271 18.31 34.50 2.55
C PHE A 271 17.43 34.73 3.79
N ALA A 272 17.12 35.99 4.14
CA ALA A 272 16.47 36.33 5.40
C ALA A 272 15.07 35.73 5.57
N THR A 273 14.28 35.62 4.49
CA THR A 273 12.91 35.09 4.55
C THR A 273 12.73 33.83 3.73
N LEU A 274 11.73 33.01 4.11
CA LEU A 274 11.38 31.79 3.37
C LEU A 274 11.09 32.06 1.89
N ALA A 275 10.39 33.16 1.58
CA ALA A 275 10.07 33.55 0.21
C ALA A 275 11.33 33.90 -0.60
N MET A 276 12.34 34.51 0.02
CA MET A 276 13.62 34.82 -0.64
C MET A 276 14.44 33.53 -0.86
N ARG A 277 14.53 32.67 0.13
CA ARG A 277 15.21 31.37 0.02
C ARG A 277 14.56 30.47 -1.03
N ALA A 278 13.24 30.46 -1.14
CA ALA A 278 12.51 29.65 -2.11
C ALA A 278 12.89 29.96 -3.55
N LYS A 279 13.25 31.21 -3.88
CA LYS A 279 13.70 31.64 -5.21
C LYS A 279 15.07 31.06 -5.60
N GLN A 280 15.87 30.70 -4.62
CA GLN A 280 17.25 30.22 -4.77
C GLN A 280 17.48 28.92 -3.96
N ILE A 281 16.46 28.07 -3.87
CA ILE A 281 16.44 26.98 -2.88
C ILE A 281 17.56 25.98 -3.08
N ASP A 282 17.95 25.69 -4.31
CA ASP A 282 19.06 24.77 -4.58
C ASP A 282 20.41 25.35 -4.08
N THR A 283 20.67 26.64 -4.34
CA THR A 283 21.84 27.32 -3.80
C THR A 283 21.87 27.28 -2.27
N VAL A 284 20.74 27.55 -1.63
CA VAL A 284 20.63 27.50 -0.15
C VAL A 284 20.94 26.10 0.37
N TYR A 285 20.37 25.06 -0.24
CA TYR A 285 20.68 23.68 0.13
C TYR A 285 22.14 23.32 -0.06
N GLY A 286 22.77 23.78 -1.16
CA GLY A 286 24.20 23.59 -1.39
C GLY A 286 25.10 24.26 -0.32
N LEU A 287 24.75 25.48 0.09
CA LEU A 287 25.46 26.21 1.16
C LEU A 287 25.31 25.54 2.53
N VAL A 288 24.10 25.10 2.86
CA VAL A 288 23.87 24.32 4.09
C VAL A 288 24.67 23.00 4.02
N ALA A 289 24.71 22.34 2.87
CA ALA A 289 25.47 21.09 2.71
C ALA A 289 26.97 21.26 2.98
N THR A 290 27.58 22.39 2.59
CA THR A 290 28.99 22.66 2.93
C THR A 290 29.21 22.83 4.42
N THR A 291 28.29 23.49 5.11
CA THR A 291 28.34 23.67 6.57
C THR A 291 28.18 22.35 7.33
N MET A 292 27.33 21.46 6.84
CA MET A 292 27.10 20.16 7.48
C MET A 292 28.36 19.27 7.52
N LEU A 293 29.34 19.50 6.66
CA LEU A 293 30.63 18.80 6.68
C LEU A 293 31.50 19.19 7.90
N GLU A 294 31.18 20.21 8.63
CA GLU A 294 32.02 20.75 9.71
C GLU A 294 31.93 19.97 11.03
N ARG A 295 30.88 19.13 11.21
CA ARG A 295 30.63 18.36 12.43
C ARG A 295 30.27 16.91 12.12
N THR A 296 30.30 16.06 13.15
CA THR A 296 29.82 14.68 13.08
C THR A 296 28.29 14.64 13.04
N THR A 297 27.74 13.49 12.70
CA THR A 297 26.29 13.27 12.67
C THR A 297 25.67 13.51 14.05
N ASP A 298 26.27 12.98 15.11
CA ASP A 298 25.77 13.13 16.47
C ASP A 298 25.85 14.58 16.98
N GLU A 299 26.93 15.30 16.66
CA GLU A 299 27.07 16.71 16.98
C GLU A 299 25.97 17.56 16.31
N TRP A 300 25.64 17.25 15.04
CA TRP A 300 24.55 17.93 14.34
C TRP A 300 23.18 17.57 14.92
N LEU A 301 22.90 16.28 15.18
CA LEU A 301 21.63 15.86 15.76
C LEU A 301 21.37 16.54 17.12
N THR A 302 22.41 16.62 17.97
CA THR A 302 22.34 17.29 19.27
C THR A 302 22.02 18.77 19.10
N LEU A 303 22.80 19.50 18.30
CA LEU A 303 22.59 20.94 18.08
C LEU A 303 21.22 21.24 17.47
N LEU A 304 20.82 20.49 16.43
CA LEU A 304 19.55 20.72 15.76
C LEU A 304 18.35 20.44 16.69
N ALA A 305 18.48 19.45 17.57
CA ALA A 305 17.46 19.18 18.60
C ALA A 305 17.33 20.34 19.60
N GLU A 306 18.46 20.91 20.08
CA GLU A 306 18.47 22.09 20.96
C GLU A 306 17.81 23.32 20.28
N LEU A 307 17.96 23.44 18.96
CA LEU A 307 17.37 24.51 18.16
C LEU A 307 15.91 24.24 17.74
N GLU A 308 15.33 23.12 18.16
CA GLU A 308 14.00 22.64 17.72
C GLU A 308 13.88 22.51 16.18
N ILE A 309 14.97 22.22 15.50
CA ILE A 309 15.00 22.03 14.04
C ILE A 309 14.82 20.54 13.75
N PRO A 310 13.84 20.13 12.91
CA PRO A 310 13.64 18.74 12.56
C PRO A 310 14.89 18.14 11.90
N ALA A 311 15.42 17.10 12.51
CA ALA A 311 16.55 16.34 12.00
C ALA A 311 16.45 14.87 12.41
N SER A 312 17.05 13.99 11.60
CA SER A 312 17.12 12.56 11.90
C SER A 312 18.36 11.93 11.26
N PRO A 313 18.88 10.83 11.82
CA PRO A 313 19.87 10.00 11.14
C PRO A 313 19.24 9.36 9.89
N ILE A 314 20.06 8.81 9.02
CA ILE A 314 19.61 7.98 7.90
C ILE A 314 19.65 6.52 8.35
N ASN A 315 18.49 5.97 8.60
CA ASN A 315 18.35 4.58 9.02
C ASN A 315 18.32 3.64 7.82
N SER A 316 18.86 2.44 7.98
CA SER A 316 18.57 1.29 7.14
C SER A 316 17.19 0.71 7.48
N LEU A 317 16.68 -0.23 6.67
CA LEU A 317 15.45 -0.94 7.01
C LEU A 317 15.62 -1.85 8.24
N ASP A 318 16.82 -2.37 8.46
CA ASP A 318 17.13 -3.19 9.65
C ASP A 318 17.08 -2.36 10.93
N ASP A 319 17.56 -1.12 10.91
CA ASP A 319 17.51 -0.20 12.06
C ASP A 319 16.06 0.09 12.54
N LEU A 320 15.06 -0.07 11.66
CA LEU A 320 13.67 0.13 12.06
C LEU A 320 13.22 -0.90 13.09
N PHE A 321 13.73 -2.14 13.04
CA PHE A 321 13.39 -3.17 14.02
C PHE A 321 13.93 -2.88 15.42
N ASP A 322 15.00 -2.10 15.50
CA ASP A 322 15.64 -1.69 16.76
C ASP A 322 15.26 -0.27 17.19
N SER A 323 14.41 0.43 16.40
CA SER A 323 13.98 1.80 16.70
C SER A 323 13.29 1.90 18.06
N PRO A 324 13.80 2.71 19.00
CA PRO A 324 13.16 2.90 20.30
C PRO A 324 11.72 3.39 20.19
N GLN A 325 11.44 4.30 19.24
CA GLN A 325 10.09 4.82 19.00
C GLN A 325 9.14 3.73 18.54
N LEU A 326 9.54 2.94 17.53
CA LEU A 326 8.68 1.89 16.98
C LEU A 326 8.43 0.76 17.99
N ASN A 327 9.45 0.41 18.78
CA ASN A 327 9.31 -0.57 19.85
C ASN A 327 8.43 -0.06 20.99
N ALA A 328 8.56 1.21 21.41
CA ALA A 328 7.77 1.80 22.48
C ALA A 328 6.26 1.88 22.13
N VAL A 329 5.91 2.09 20.86
CA VAL A 329 4.51 2.10 20.41
C VAL A 329 3.98 0.71 20.02
N GLY A 330 4.79 -0.33 20.15
CA GLY A 330 4.39 -1.70 19.81
C GLY A 330 4.17 -1.91 18.32
N MET A 331 4.97 -1.23 17.46
CA MET A 331 4.81 -1.31 16.01
C MET A 331 5.00 -2.73 15.45
N PHE A 332 5.72 -3.58 16.12
CA PHE A 332 5.98 -4.94 15.69
C PHE A 332 5.26 -5.95 16.55
N GLU A 333 4.49 -6.84 15.94
CA GLU A 333 3.81 -7.94 16.59
C GLU A 333 4.41 -9.28 16.19
N THR A 334 4.79 -10.08 17.16
CA THR A 334 5.29 -11.45 16.93
C THR A 334 4.18 -12.44 17.23
N ILE A 335 3.81 -13.23 16.25
CA ILE A 335 2.79 -14.27 16.39
C ILE A 335 3.35 -15.64 16.04
N ASP A 336 2.76 -16.69 16.62
CA ASP A 336 3.02 -18.07 16.21
C ASP A 336 2.27 -18.38 14.92
N THR A 337 2.98 -18.96 13.96
CA THR A 337 2.43 -19.38 12.66
C THR A 337 2.83 -20.84 12.39
N PRO A 338 2.21 -21.53 11.44
CA PRO A 338 2.67 -22.85 11.01
C PRO A 338 4.13 -22.88 10.54
N GLN A 339 4.66 -21.73 10.12
CA GLN A 339 6.05 -21.56 9.69
C GLN A 339 7.00 -21.17 10.83
N GLY A 340 6.53 -21.14 12.07
CA GLY A 340 7.25 -20.69 13.26
C GLY A 340 6.85 -19.28 13.71
N LYS A 341 7.67 -18.67 14.57
CA LYS A 341 7.42 -17.30 15.03
C LYS A 341 7.74 -16.29 13.92
N VAL A 342 6.77 -15.46 13.61
CA VAL A 342 6.92 -14.39 12.61
C VAL A 342 6.65 -13.03 13.24
N ARG A 343 7.56 -12.10 13.05
CA ARG A 343 7.46 -10.71 13.52
C ARG A 343 6.93 -9.84 12.36
N PHE A 344 5.66 -9.45 12.44
CA PHE A 344 5.02 -8.59 11.45
C PHE A 344 5.14 -7.12 11.83
N PRO A 345 5.25 -6.19 10.85
CA PRO A 345 4.88 -4.81 11.09
C PRO A 345 3.38 -4.76 11.39
N GLY A 346 3.02 -4.25 12.55
CA GLY A 346 1.65 -4.18 13.04
C GLY A 346 0.84 -3.03 12.42
N VAL A 347 -0.26 -2.69 13.08
CA VAL A 347 -1.16 -1.63 12.65
C VAL A 347 -0.60 -0.27 13.08
N PRO A 348 -0.32 0.66 12.15
CA PRO A 348 0.31 1.94 12.49
C PRO A 348 -0.64 2.97 13.09
N THR A 349 -1.94 2.68 13.12
CA THR A 349 -2.99 3.58 13.64
C THR A 349 -3.52 3.07 14.96
N TRP A 350 -3.78 4.00 15.87
CA TRP A 350 -4.32 3.67 17.20
C TRP A 350 -5.77 4.16 17.32
N PHE A 351 -6.67 3.23 17.66
CA PHE A 351 -8.08 3.49 17.94
C PHE A 351 -8.36 3.29 19.43
N SER A 352 -8.83 4.32 20.11
CA SER A 352 -9.04 4.29 21.56
C SER A 352 -10.12 3.30 22.05
N LYS A 353 -11.02 2.87 21.17
CA LYS A 353 -12.13 1.97 21.49
C LYS A 353 -12.06 0.62 20.78
N THR A 354 -11.57 0.61 19.56
CA THR A 354 -11.53 -0.54 18.66
C THR A 354 -10.15 -0.67 18.02
N PRO A 355 -9.08 -0.92 18.80
CA PRO A 355 -7.74 -1.03 18.26
C PRO A 355 -7.64 -2.18 17.26
N GLY A 356 -7.00 -1.92 16.12
CA GLY A 356 -6.56 -2.96 15.20
C GLY A 356 -5.36 -3.73 15.76
N ARG A 357 -5.12 -4.91 15.20
CA ARG A 357 -3.96 -5.77 15.54
C ARG A 357 -3.64 -6.69 14.37
N VAL A 358 -2.48 -7.31 14.36
CA VAL A 358 -2.20 -8.42 13.44
C VAL A 358 -3.24 -9.52 13.67
N ALA A 359 -4.12 -9.73 12.70
CA ALA A 359 -5.33 -10.57 12.87
C ALA A 359 -5.00 -12.06 13.00
N GLY A 360 -3.84 -12.49 12.48
CA GLY A 360 -3.40 -13.87 12.49
C GLY A 360 -2.34 -14.15 11.43
N PRO A 361 -1.93 -15.41 11.25
CA PRO A 361 -1.01 -15.80 10.18
C PRO A 361 -1.66 -15.61 8.81
N ALA A 362 -0.82 -15.57 7.76
CA ALA A 362 -1.31 -15.76 6.40
C ALA A 362 -1.72 -17.22 6.19
N PRO A 363 -2.81 -17.49 5.48
CA PRO A 363 -3.29 -18.86 5.28
C PRO A 363 -2.45 -19.62 4.24
N GLU A 364 -2.26 -20.91 4.44
CA GLU A 364 -1.83 -21.79 3.36
C GLU A 364 -2.92 -21.88 2.28
N LEU A 365 -2.54 -22.27 1.07
CA LEU A 365 -3.48 -22.34 -0.06
C LEU A 365 -4.64 -23.30 0.25
N GLY A 366 -5.84 -22.77 0.25
CA GLY A 366 -7.07 -23.53 0.45
C GLY A 366 -7.29 -24.05 1.86
N ALA A 367 -6.50 -23.59 2.84
CA ALA A 367 -6.58 -24.09 4.22
C ALA A 367 -7.98 -24.00 4.85
N ASP A 368 -8.76 -23.02 4.42
CA ASP A 368 -10.09 -22.77 5.01
C ASP A 368 -11.25 -23.19 4.09
N THR A 369 -10.95 -23.86 2.97
CA THR A 369 -11.96 -24.17 1.95
C THR A 369 -13.12 -24.97 2.53
N ALA A 370 -12.85 -26.06 3.24
CA ALA A 370 -13.87 -26.93 3.79
C ALA A 370 -14.74 -26.23 4.84
N ASP A 371 -14.11 -25.46 5.72
CA ASP A 371 -14.80 -24.78 6.82
C ASP A 371 -15.70 -23.64 6.27
N VAL A 372 -15.19 -22.86 5.32
CA VAL A 372 -15.97 -21.78 4.70
C VAL A 372 -17.14 -22.33 3.91
N LEU A 373 -16.97 -23.43 3.15
CA LEU A 373 -18.07 -24.05 2.41
C LEU A 373 -19.11 -24.65 3.36
N ALA A 374 -18.70 -25.21 4.50
CA ALA A 374 -19.64 -25.70 5.51
C ALA A 374 -20.46 -24.56 6.15
N GLU A 375 -19.85 -23.39 6.42
CA GLU A 375 -20.56 -22.20 6.88
C GLU A 375 -21.66 -21.75 5.92
N LEU A 376 -21.42 -21.87 4.60
CA LEU A 376 -22.36 -21.47 3.55
C LEU A 376 -23.50 -22.46 3.30
N ASN A 377 -23.41 -23.65 3.87
CA ASN A 377 -24.36 -24.74 3.67
C ASN A 377 -24.76 -25.45 4.96
N PRO A 378 -25.28 -24.71 5.96
CA PRO A 378 -25.57 -25.26 7.29
C PRO A 378 -26.65 -26.36 7.29
N LEU A 379 -27.47 -26.42 6.25
CA LEU A 379 -28.55 -27.42 6.11
C LEU A 379 -28.20 -28.57 5.15
N GLY A 380 -27.04 -28.52 4.50
CA GLY A 380 -26.62 -29.54 3.51
C GLY A 380 -27.41 -29.53 2.19
N GLU A 381 -28.09 -28.46 1.88
CA GLU A 381 -28.97 -28.34 0.70
C GLU A 381 -28.21 -28.00 -0.60
N ARG A 382 -26.96 -27.48 -0.48
CA ARG A 382 -26.09 -27.13 -1.61
C ARG A 382 -25.03 -28.22 -1.83
N GLN A 383 -24.72 -28.50 -3.10
CA GLN A 383 -23.65 -29.42 -3.44
C GLN A 383 -22.46 -28.62 -4.03
N PHE A 384 -21.32 -28.69 -3.35
CA PHE A 384 -20.05 -28.11 -3.80
C PHE A 384 -19.03 -29.22 -4.17
N GLY A 385 -19.53 -30.27 -4.82
CA GLY A 385 -18.85 -31.57 -4.96
C GLY A 385 -17.47 -31.55 -5.63
N GLY A 386 -17.20 -30.63 -6.54
CA GLY A 386 -15.91 -30.54 -7.24
C GLY A 386 -14.86 -29.64 -6.55
N VAL A 387 -15.25 -28.92 -5.50
CA VAL A 387 -14.37 -27.91 -4.86
C VAL A 387 -13.43 -28.55 -3.83
N VAL A 388 -13.88 -29.59 -3.12
CA VAL A 388 -13.14 -30.21 -2.01
C VAL A 388 -12.07 -31.20 -2.48
N ASP A 389 -12.29 -31.88 -3.60
CA ASP A 389 -11.40 -32.93 -4.10
C ASP A 389 -10.10 -32.38 -4.77
N GLY A 390 -10.05 -31.08 -5.08
CA GLY A 390 -8.91 -30.44 -5.76
C GLY A 390 -7.73 -30.02 -4.88
N VAL A 391 -7.88 -30.03 -3.56
CA VAL A 391 -6.89 -29.46 -2.60
C VAL A 391 -5.75 -30.44 -2.25
N GLY A 392 -5.84 -31.72 -2.68
CA GLY A 392 -4.93 -32.79 -2.27
C GLY A 392 -3.72 -33.08 -3.17
N GLY A 393 -3.50 -32.36 -4.25
CA GLY A 393 -2.50 -32.71 -5.27
C GLY A 393 -1.35 -31.71 -5.42
N ALA A 394 -0.46 -31.59 -4.45
CA ALA A 394 0.85 -30.96 -4.67
C ALA A 394 1.73 -31.85 -5.57
N SER A 395 1.58 -31.72 -6.88
CA SER A 395 2.55 -32.29 -7.81
C SER A 395 3.85 -31.52 -7.74
N HIS A 396 4.92 -32.19 -7.35
CA HIS A 396 6.30 -31.68 -7.40
C HIS A 396 6.64 -31.23 -8.84
N ILE A 397 6.64 -29.94 -9.08
CA ILE A 397 7.26 -29.37 -10.27
C ILE A 397 8.74 -29.20 -9.96
N SER A 398 9.56 -30.13 -10.49
CA SER A 398 11.01 -29.99 -10.55
C SER A 398 11.34 -28.87 -11.51
N LEU A 399 11.94 -27.80 -11.04
CA LEU A 399 12.53 -26.78 -11.90
C LEU A 399 13.81 -27.36 -12.54
N PRO A 400 14.00 -27.27 -13.88
CA PRO A 400 15.29 -27.57 -14.50
C PRO A 400 16.28 -26.46 -14.10
N GLY A 401 17.49 -26.89 -13.72
CA GLY A 401 18.52 -26.03 -13.21
C GLY A 401 18.99 -24.94 -14.21
N VAL A 402 19.25 -23.75 -13.65
CA VAL A 402 20.27 -22.83 -14.13
C VAL A 402 21.12 -22.43 -12.93
#